data_17af660e4af60d813306b81299f33b2c
#
_entry.id   17af660e4af60d813306b81299f33b2c
#
_cell.length_a   1.000
_cell.length_b   1.000
_cell.length_c   1.000
_cell.angle_alpha   90.00
_cell.angle_beta   90.00
_cell.angle_gamma   90.00
#
_symmetry.space_group_name_H-M   'P 1'
#
loop_
_entity.id
_entity.type
_entity.pdbx_description
1 polymer ?
#
loop_
_entity_poly.entity_id
_entity_poly.type
_entity_poly.pdbx_seq_one_letter_code
_entity_poly.pdbx_strand_id
1 'polypeptide(L)'
;MLPAPRLIPDIHVLLSGLTSPAGPARELFLAAQRFDVLFVLADEHFVELQRVLTYPQVLALGGGISAAQAFGLATDLYRIAQVVTPLKAYDWPSCPDPKDWYLLDLLLTSGADAIVSKDAHLLAMKKKLGVPVYEPKELIQLGIL
;
A
#
# COMPACT_ATOMS: atom_id res chain seq x y z
N MET A 1 -8.93 12.86 -20.85
CA MET A 1 -9.02 12.35 -19.47
C MET A 1 -7.69 11.73 -19.08
N LEU A 2 -7.13 12.13 -17.96
CA LEU A 2 -5.90 11.52 -17.46
C LEU A 2 -6.20 10.14 -16.86
N PRO A 3 -5.32 9.16 -17.05
CA PRO A 3 -5.50 7.85 -16.40
C PRO A 3 -5.41 7.98 -14.88
N ALA A 4 -6.05 7.07 -14.18
CA ALA A 4 -5.98 7.01 -12.72
C ALA A 4 -4.53 6.78 -12.26
N PRO A 5 -4.06 7.47 -11.22
CA PRO A 5 -2.74 7.22 -10.66
C PRO A 5 -2.60 5.76 -10.20
N ARG A 6 -1.47 5.16 -10.51
CA ARG A 6 -1.13 3.79 -10.11
C ARG A 6 -0.21 3.87 -8.89
N LEU A 7 -0.68 3.35 -7.77
CA LEU A 7 -0.04 3.54 -6.47
C LEU A 7 0.24 2.19 -5.80
N ILE A 8 1.40 2.08 -5.17
CA ILE A 8 1.82 0.91 -4.40
C ILE A 8 1.73 1.26 -2.92
N PRO A 9 0.64 0.90 -2.22
CA PRO A 9 0.57 1.09 -0.77
C PRO A 9 1.43 0.05 -0.06
N ASP A 10 2.11 0.46 1.04
CA ASP A 10 2.75 -0.53 1.88
C ASP A 10 1.70 -1.27 2.73
N ILE A 11 2.15 -2.31 3.45
CA ILE A 11 1.24 -3.16 4.22
C ILE A 11 0.54 -2.38 5.35
N HIS A 12 1.23 -1.42 5.97
CA HIS A 12 0.67 -0.65 7.07
C HIS A 12 -0.40 0.33 6.58
N VAL A 13 -0.21 0.91 5.41
CA VAL A 13 -1.22 1.77 4.77
C VAL A 13 -2.45 0.95 4.37
N LEU A 14 -2.26 -0.23 3.80
CA LEU A 14 -3.37 -1.14 3.48
C LEU A 14 -4.13 -1.54 4.74
N LEU A 15 -3.42 -1.96 5.77
CA LEU A 15 -4.03 -2.38 7.03
C LEU A 15 -4.84 -1.23 7.64
N SER A 16 -4.27 -0.03 7.68
CA SER A 16 -4.95 1.15 8.19
C SER A 16 -6.20 1.49 7.36
N GLY A 17 -6.12 1.38 6.05
CA GLY A 17 -7.27 1.61 5.17
C GLY A 17 -8.39 0.60 5.36
N LEU A 18 -8.05 -0.65 5.68
CA LEU A 18 -9.03 -1.72 5.92
C LEU A 18 -9.68 -1.62 7.30
N THR A 19 -8.94 -1.15 8.31
CA THR A 19 -9.37 -1.22 9.70
C THR A 19 -9.80 0.11 10.30
N SER A 20 -9.31 1.24 9.80
CA SER A 20 -9.68 2.56 10.33
C SER A 20 -10.99 3.05 9.72
N PRO A 21 -11.92 3.61 10.54
CA PRO A 21 -13.19 4.10 10.01
C PRO A 21 -13.07 5.40 9.23
N ALA A 22 -11.98 6.14 9.42
CA ALA A 22 -11.74 7.43 8.78
C ALA A 22 -10.23 7.71 8.69
N GLY A 23 -9.86 8.77 8.00
CA GLY A 23 -8.50 9.23 7.87
C GLY A 23 -7.94 9.05 6.46
N PRO A 24 -6.70 9.54 6.21
CA PRO A 24 -6.12 9.54 4.87
C PRO A 24 -5.97 8.14 4.25
N ALA A 25 -5.56 7.14 5.04
CA ALA A 25 -5.44 5.76 4.53
C ALA A 25 -6.81 5.19 4.14
N ARG A 26 -7.86 5.50 4.90
CA ARG A 26 -9.22 5.10 4.55
C ARG A 26 -9.68 5.79 3.27
N GLU A 27 -9.40 7.08 3.12
CA GLU A 27 -9.72 7.82 1.89
C GLU A 27 -9.03 7.23 0.67
N LEU A 28 -7.77 6.84 0.81
CA LEU A 28 -7.03 6.16 -0.25
C LEU A 28 -7.69 4.83 -0.63
N PHE A 29 -8.07 4.04 0.36
CA PHE A 29 -8.74 2.76 0.14
C PHE A 29 -10.08 2.94 -0.60
N LEU A 30 -10.89 3.92 -0.16
CA LEU A 30 -12.16 4.23 -0.81
C LEU A 30 -11.95 4.71 -2.25
N ALA A 31 -10.93 5.51 -2.50
CA ALA A 31 -10.59 5.96 -3.85
C ALA A 31 -10.22 4.78 -4.76
N ALA A 32 -9.51 3.78 -4.22
CA ALA A 32 -9.19 2.57 -4.97
C ALA A 32 -10.44 1.75 -5.29
N GLN A 33 -11.39 1.67 -4.37
CA GLN A 33 -12.67 1.00 -4.61
C GLN A 33 -13.49 1.67 -5.71
N ARG A 34 -13.36 3.00 -5.86
CA ARG A 34 -14.03 3.76 -6.92
C ARG A 34 -13.22 3.81 -8.23
N PHE A 35 -12.03 3.23 -8.25
CA PHE A 35 -11.09 3.34 -9.37
C PHE A 35 -10.64 4.78 -9.67
N ASP A 36 -10.72 5.68 -8.69
CA ASP A 36 -10.10 7.00 -8.78
C ASP A 36 -8.59 6.91 -8.72
N VAL A 37 -8.08 5.89 -8.03
CA VAL A 37 -6.69 5.45 -8.07
C VAL A 37 -6.66 3.94 -8.34
N LEU A 38 -5.55 3.43 -8.86
CA LEU A 38 -5.38 2.01 -9.10
C LEU A 38 -4.25 1.49 -8.20
N PHE A 39 -4.57 0.55 -7.33
CA PHE A 39 -3.53 -0.12 -6.54
C PHE A 39 -2.73 -1.09 -7.40
N VAL A 40 -1.43 -1.07 -7.23
CA VAL A 40 -0.50 -2.06 -7.78
C VAL A 40 0.04 -2.84 -6.60
N LEU A 41 -0.21 -4.15 -6.58
CA LEU A 41 0.14 -5.03 -5.48
C LEU A 41 0.95 -6.22 -5.98
N ALA A 42 1.75 -6.78 -5.10
CA ALA A 42 2.46 -8.04 -5.31
C ALA A 42 1.90 -9.11 -4.37
N ASP A 43 2.24 -10.37 -4.61
CA ASP A 43 1.83 -11.46 -3.72
C ASP A 43 2.31 -11.25 -2.29
N GLU A 44 3.47 -10.60 -2.10
CA GLU A 44 4.01 -10.26 -0.78
C GLU A 44 3.05 -9.42 0.05
N HIS A 45 2.28 -8.52 -0.58
CA HIS A 45 1.25 -7.75 0.11
C HIS A 45 0.19 -8.66 0.73
N PHE A 46 -0.27 -9.66 -0.02
CA PHE A 46 -1.33 -10.55 0.45
C PHE A 46 -0.84 -11.52 1.50
N VAL A 47 0.37 -12.04 1.35
CA VAL A 47 0.98 -12.91 2.35
C VAL A 47 1.14 -12.17 3.67
N GLU A 48 1.67 -10.95 3.63
CA GLU A 48 1.88 -10.13 4.82
C GLU A 48 0.56 -9.69 5.45
N LEU A 49 -0.43 -9.31 4.63
CA LEU A 49 -1.74 -8.89 5.11
C LEU A 49 -2.45 -10.05 5.82
N GLN A 50 -2.42 -11.25 5.26
CA GLN A 50 -2.99 -12.43 5.90
C GLN A 50 -2.33 -12.71 7.25
N ARG A 51 -1.01 -12.56 7.34
CA ARG A 51 -0.26 -12.76 8.57
C ARG A 51 -0.68 -11.76 9.65
N VAL A 52 -0.72 -10.47 9.34
CA VAL A 52 -1.04 -9.43 10.34
C VAL A 52 -2.51 -9.42 10.73
N LEU A 53 -3.42 -9.78 9.84
CA LEU A 53 -4.86 -9.82 10.16
C LEU A 53 -5.21 -10.92 11.16
N THR A 54 -4.34 -11.91 11.37
CA THR A 54 -4.54 -12.93 12.40
C THR A 54 -4.12 -12.47 13.80
N TYR A 55 -3.45 -11.32 13.94
CA TYR A 55 -3.02 -10.82 15.23
C TYR A 55 -4.22 -10.28 16.03
N PRO A 56 -4.43 -10.73 17.29
CA PRO A 56 -5.56 -10.27 18.09
C PRO A 56 -5.61 -8.75 18.27
N GLN A 57 -4.46 -8.11 18.47
CA GLN A 57 -4.38 -6.67 18.64
C GLN A 57 -4.82 -5.89 17.39
N VAL A 58 -4.60 -6.46 16.20
CA VAL A 58 -5.03 -5.86 14.94
C VAL A 58 -6.55 -5.96 14.81
N LEU A 59 -7.13 -7.10 15.15
CA LEU A 59 -8.58 -7.29 15.14
C LEU A 59 -9.27 -6.34 16.12
N ALA A 60 -8.65 -6.08 17.26
CA ALA A 60 -9.17 -5.15 18.26
C ALA A 60 -9.18 -3.70 17.74
N LEU A 61 -8.23 -3.32 16.87
CA LEU A 61 -8.16 -1.98 16.27
C LEU A 61 -9.18 -1.78 15.16
N GLY A 62 -9.78 -2.84 14.66
CA GLY A 62 -10.65 -2.81 13.49
C GLY A 62 -12.06 -2.30 13.70
N GLY A 63 -12.36 -1.61 14.83
CA GLY A 63 -13.68 -1.00 15.03
C GLY A 63 -14.84 -2.01 15.03
N GLY A 64 -14.60 -3.23 15.51
CA GLY A 64 -15.61 -4.29 15.51
C GLY A 64 -15.63 -5.15 14.25
N ILE A 65 -14.70 -4.95 13.32
CA ILE A 65 -14.58 -5.80 12.14
C ILE A 65 -14.06 -7.18 12.56
N SER A 66 -14.77 -8.24 12.17
CA SER A 66 -14.32 -9.62 12.41
C SER A 66 -13.17 -9.99 11.49
N ALA A 67 -12.44 -11.07 11.85
CA ALA A 67 -11.41 -11.62 10.99
C ALA A 67 -11.97 -12.00 9.60
N ALA A 68 -13.18 -12.61 9.57
CA ALA A 68 -13.81 -12.98 8.32
C ALA A 68 -14.12 -11.77 7.45
N GLN A 69 -14.60 -10.68 8.04
CA GLN A 69 -14.86 -9.43 7.32
C GLN A 69 -13.56 -8.80 6.79
N ALA A 70 -12.49 -8.81 7.58
CA ALA A 70 -11.19 -8.30 7.15
C ALA A 70 -10.62 -9.11 5.98
N PHE A 71 -10.74 -10.44 6.02
CA PHE A 71 -10.33 -11.30 4.90
C PHE A 71 -11.19 -11.07 3.66
N GLY A 72 -12.49 -10.84 3.84
CA GLY A 72 -13.39 -10.49 2.73
C GLY A 72 -12.97 -9.19 2.06
N LEU A 73 -12.62 -8.17 2.83
CA LEU A 73 -12.13 -6.89 2.30
C LEU A 73 -10.79 -7.07 1.57
N ALA A 74 -9.88 -7.89 2.10
CA ALA A 74 -8.62 -8.20 1.45
C ALA A 74 -8.82 -8.92 0.10
N THR A 75 -9.80 -9.85 0.05
CA THR A 75 -10.17 -10.54 -1.19
C THR A 75 -10.73 -9.55 -2.22
N ASP A 76 -11.60 -8.64 -1.80
CA ASP A 76 -12.15 -7.61 -2.67
C ASP A 76 -11.03 -6.68 -3.17
N LEU A 77 -10.07 -6.36 -2.32
CA LEU A 77 -8.90 -5.58 -2.70
C LEU A 77 -8.10 -6.27 -3.80
N TYR A 78 -7.91 -7.59 -3.70
CA TYR A 78 -7.24 -8.39 -4.74
C TYR A 78 -7.92 -8.23 -6.10
N ARG A 79 -9.26 -8.19 -6.11
CA ARG A 79 -10.04 -8.08 -7.35
C ARG A 79 -9.94 -6.72 -8.01
N ILE A 80 -9.73 -5.66 -7.24
CA ILE A 80 -9.67 -4.28 -7.75
C ILE A 80 -8.25 -3.80 -8.02
N ALA A 81 -7.24 -4.57 -7.62
CA ALA A 81 -5.84 -4.21 -7.78
C ALA A 81 -5.23 -4.82 -9.05
N GLN A 82 -4.22 -4.16 -9.58
CA GLN A 82 -3.33 -4.77 -10.56
C GLN A 82 -2.27 -5.56 -9.80
N VAL A 83 -2.26 -6.88 -9.95
CA VAL A 83 -1.30 -7.75 -9.27
C VAL A 83 -0.13 -8.00 -10.21
N VAL A 84 1.08 -7.65 -9.77
CA VAL A 84 2.31 -7.72 -10.56
C VAL A 84 3.35 -8.50 -9.76
N THR A 85 4.08 -9.39 -10.43
CA THR A 85 5.21 -10.09 -9.81
C THR A 85 6.46 -9.22 -9.96
N PRO A 86 7.03 -8.71 -8.85
CA PRO A 86 8.21 -7.86 -8.95
C PRO A 86 9.44 -8.68 -9.39
N LEU A 87 10.22 -8.11 -10.29
CA LEU A 87 11.49 -8.68 -10.67
C LEU A 87 12.54 -8.20 -9.67
N LYS A 88 13.24 -9.15 -9.06
CA LYS A 88 14.33 -8.83 -8.13
C LYS A 88 15.56 -8.44 -8.94
N ALA A 89 15.66 -7.14 -9.26
CA ALA A 89 16.71 -6.63 -10.13
C ALA A 89 17.94 -6.16 -9.37
N TYR A 90 17.76 -5.57 -8.17
CA TYR A 90 18.84 -4.91 -7.43
C TYR A 90 18.71 -5.15 -5.93
N ASP A 91 19.85 -5.00 -5.23
CA ASP A 91 19.86 -4.77 -3.81
C ASP A 91 19.60 -3.28 -3.55
N TRP A 92 18.96 -2.98 -2.42
CA TRP A 92 18.60 -1.60 -2.04
C TRP A 92 19.27 -1.23 -0.71
N PRO A 93 20.61 -1.08 -0.67
CA PRO A 93 21.32 -0.88 0.61
C PRO A 93 20.92 0.41 1.32
N SER A 94 20.39 1.41 0.60
CA SER A 94 19.88 2.64 1.22
C SER A 94 18.53 2.43 1.91
N CYS A 95 17.85 1.32 1.70
CA CYS A 95 16.63 0.94 2.40
C CYS A 95 17.01 -0.07 3.49
N PRO A 96 16.95 0.32 4.79
CA PRO A 96 17.52 -0.48 5.89
C PRO A 96 16.85 -1.84 6.09
N ASP A 97 15.55 -1.95 5.82
CA ASP A 97 14.82 -3.20 6.01
C ASP A 97 14.65 -3.93 4.67
N PRO A 98 15.34 -5.08 4.49
CA PRO A 98 15.20 -5.86 3.25
C PRO A 98 13.78 -6.34 2.97
N LYS A 99 12.92 -6.40 3.97
CA LYS A 99 11.50 -6.77 3.79
C LYS A 99 10.72 -5.76 2.97
N ASP A 100 11.20 -4.51 2.89
CA ASP A 100 10.56 -3.46 2.10
C ASP A 100 11.07 -3.40 0.66
N TRP A 101 12.12 -4.14 0.34
CA TRP A 101 12.76 -4.09 -0.98
C TRP A 101 11.82 -4.49 -2.11
N TYR A 102 10.86 -5.38 -1.84
CA TYR A 102 9.89 -5.78 -2.87
C TYR A 102 9.04 -4.61 -3.36
N LEU A 103 8.79 -3.60 -2.52
CA LEU A 103 8.06 -2.39 -2.91
C LEU A 103 8.83 -1.60 -3.97
N LEU A 104 10.15 -1.48 -3.79
CA LEU A 104 11.02 -0.80 -4.74
C LEU A 104 11.14 -1.59 -6.04
N ASP A 105 11.29 -2.90 -5.95
CA ASP A 105 11.32 -3.79 -7.11
C ASP A 105 9.98 -3.70 -7.87
N LEU A 106 8.87 -3.67 -7.14
CA LEU A 106 7.53 -3.55 -7.73
C LEU A 106 7.36 -2.21 -8.46
N LEU A 107 7.86 -1.13 -7.87
CA LEU A 107 7.82 0.19 -8.50
C LEU A 107 8.52 0.16 -9.86
N LEU A 108 9.73 -0.41 -9.93
CA LEU A 108 10.48 -0.52 -11.17
C LEU A 108 9.81 -1.45 -12.17
N THR A 109 9.34 -2.60 -11.72
CA THR A 109 8.74 -3.61 -12.59
C THR A 109 7.41 -3.13 -13.19
N SER A 110 6.57 -2.52 -12.37
CA SER A 110 5.22 -2.11 -12.77
C SER A 110 5.17 -0.76 -13.47
N GLY A 111 6.18 0.10 -13.24
CA GLY A 111 6.12 1.49 -13.69
C GLY A 111 5.05 2.31 -12.97
N ALA A 112 4.64 1.90 -11.76
CA ALA A 112 3.66 2.65 -10.98
C ALA A 112 4.15 4.08 -10.69
N ASP A 113 3.22 4.96 -10.37
CA ASP A 113 3.51 6.38 -10.18
C ASP A 113 4.19 6.67 -8.85
N ALA A 114 3.85 5.94 -7.80
CA ALA A 114 4.42 6.17 -6.47
C ALA A 114 4.19 5.01 -5.53
N ILE A 115 5.01 4.95 -4.48
CA ILE A 115 4.79 4.15 -3.28
C ILE A 115 4.09 5.04 -2.25
N VAL A 116 3.12 4.50 -1.52
CA VAL A 116 2.42 5.20 -0.45
C VAL A 116 2.77 4.54 0.89
N SER A 117 3.41 5.29 1.77
CA SER A 117 3.92 4.79 3.04
C SER A 117 4.05 5.91 4.06
N LYS A 118 3.93 5.56 5.34
CA LYS A 118 4.29 6.42 6.47
C LYS A 118 5.65 6.07 7.06
N ASP A 119 6.30 5.03 6.57
CA ASP A 119 7.58 4.56 7.08
C ASP A 119 8.68 5.56 6.77
N ALA A 120 9.40 6.00 7.81
CA ALA A 120 10.45 7.00 7.67
C ALA A 120 11.59 6.54 6.75
N HIS A 121 11.90 5.24 6.76
CA HIS A 121 12.97 4.70 5.91
C HIS A 121 12.59 4.72 4.44
N LEU A 122 11.33 4.40 4.11
CA LEU A 122 10.83 4.50 2.74
C LEU A 122 10.71 5.97 2.30
N LEU A 123 10.18 6.84 3.16
CA LEU A 123 10.10 8.27 2.86
C LEU A 123 11.48 8.89 2.62
N ALA A 124 12.50 8.42 3.33
CA ALA A 124 13.88 8.87 3.14
C ALA A 124 14.43 8.50 1.75
N MET A 125 13.92 7.46 1.11
CA MET A 125 14.34 7.05 -0.25
C MET A 125 14.03 8.13 -1.29
N LYS A 126 13.02 8.95 -1.03
CA LYS A 126 12.69 10.08 -1.89
C LYS A 126 13.86 11.06 -2.03
N LYS A 127 14.53 11.35 -0.91
CA LYS A 127 15.72 12.24 -0.91
C LYS A 127 16.97 11.54 -1.38
N LYS A 128 17.17 10.28 -1.00
CA LYS A 128 18.40 9.53 -1.29
C LYS A 128 18.51 9.11 -2.74
N LEU A 129 17.42 8.64 -3.34
CA LEU A 129 17.42 8.03 -4.67
C LEU A 129 16.35 8.60 -5.61
N GLY A 130 15.61 9.62 -5.20
CA GLY A 130 14.54 10.20 -6.02
C GLY A 130 13.33 9.27 -6.20
N VAL A 131 13.16 8.28 -5.33
CA VAL A 131 12.02 7.37 -5.38
C VAL A 131 10.76 8.11 -4.98
N PRO A 132 9.68 8.07 -5.78
CA PRO A 132 8.42 8.73 -5.43
C PRO A 132 7.71 7.98 -4.31
N VAL A 133 7.83 8.48 -3.10
CA VAL A 133 7.17 7.94 -1.89
C VAL A 133 6.39 9.07 -1.23
N TYR A 134 5.12 8.84 -0.97
CA TYR A 134 4.22 9.82 -0.34
C TYR A 134 3.46 9.20 0.81
N GLU A 135 3.18 10.01 1.84
CA GLU A 135 2.20 9.64 2.85
C GLU A 135 0.78 9.80 2.30
N PRO A 136 -0.21 9.06 2.83
CA PRO A 136 -1.60 9.22 2.38
C PRO A 136 -2.11 10.65 2.49
N LYS A 137 -1.78 11.38 3.55
CA LYS A 137 -2.20 12.78 3.73
C LYS A 137 -1.63 13.70 2.64
N GLU A 138 -0.43 13.41 2.14
CA GLU A 138 0.18 14.20 1.08
C GLU A 138 -0.59 14.05 -0.23
N LEU A 139 -1.15 12.88 -0.49
CA LEU A 139 -1.97 12.65 -1.68
C LEU A 139 -3.23 13.51 -1.67
N ILE A 140 -3.81 13.72 -0.49
CA ILE A 140 -4.94 14.64 -0.32
C ILE A 140 -4.48 16.08 -0.59
N GLN A 141 -3.34 16.49 -0.03
CA GLN A 141 -2.79 17.83 -0.21
C GLN A 141 -2.45 18.13 -1.68
N LEU A 142 -2.04 17.10 -2.43
CA LEU A 142 -1.71 17.22 -3.86
C LEU A 142 -2.94 17.15 -4.76
N GLY A 143 -4.13 16.94 -4.21
CA GLY A 143 -5.36 16.83 -4.99
C GLY A 143 -5.52 15.50 -5.72
N ILE A 144 -4.76 14.47 -5.34
CA ILE A 144 -4.88 13.13 -5.92
C ILE A 144 -6.06 12.37 -5.33
N LEU A 145 -6.36 12.65 -4.07
CA LEU A 145 -7.51 12.07 -3.37
C LEU A 145 -8.61 13.10 -3.10
#